data_14f6e031b887ab35a4fd71fc486ea053
#
_entry.id   14f6e031b887ab35a4fd71fc486ea053
#
_cell.length_a   1.000
_cell.length_b   1.000
_cell.length_c   1.000
_cell.angle_alpha   90.00
_cell.angle_beta   90.00
_cell.angle_gamma   90.00
#
_symmetry.space_group_name_H-M   'P 1'
#
loop_
_entity.id
_entity.type
_entity.pdbx_description
1 polymer ?
#
loop_
_entity_poly.entity_id
_entity_poly.type
_entity_poly.pdbx_seq_one_letter_code
_entity_poly.pdbx_strand_id
1 'polypeptide(L)'
;MLDFPRWKQVFYWGLTAIAIAAAMPSMFNLASLDWPRFLPSPQINLGLDLAGGSHILLEADADQVRRQRLENMEEDVQNRLRRADPQIRIGDISTRDGTVNFLLAEPSQVDKARAQIEPLLNGNAAGAREWDFQVFDGNRIVLTPTKSGIDTAIGQAMDTAVEVVRKRIDALGTREPTIIRQGADRIVVQVPGLKDPAALKAQLGQTAKLEFKLVDQTALADDLAKGIAPPGSQFVPYGDPSKYGAPGIAVKRYGGIKGDQLTNAIQSNNQQTNEAVVSITFDQQGGAKFAKLTSENVNKPFAIILDGKVLSAPNINEPILGGTAQISGGFTIESANQLAINLRSGALPVELKVVEERTVGPDLGAESIRKGLIAFMVGTGALMAFMIATYGRFGIYACVGLVVNTLMILGVMAI
;
A
#
# COMPACT_ATOMS: atom_id res chain seq x y z
N MET A 1 62.11 -1.08 -10.80
CA MET A 1 61.05 -0.21 -11.29
C MET A 1 59.87 -1.10 -11.63
N LEU A 2 58.71 -0.86 -11.05
CA LEU A 2 57.45 -1.61 -11.40
C LEU A 2 56.98 -1.08 -12.75
N ASP A 3 57.32 -1.78 -13.84
CA ASP A 3 56.81 -1.46 -15.17
C ASP A 3 55.34 -1.96 -15.28
N PHE A 4 54.41 -1.04 -15.02
CA PHE A 4 53.02 -1.32 -15.30
C PHE A 4 52.75 -1.30 -16.81
N PRO A 5 52.17 -2.38 -17.39
CA PRO A 5 51.80 -2.38 -18.80
C PRO A 5 50.82 -1.24 -19.09
N ARG A 6 50.97 -0.57 -20.24
CA ARG A 6 50.21 0.65 -20.62
C ARG A 6 48.69 0.49 -20.49
N TRP A 7 48.14 -0.71 -20.78
CA TRP A 7 46.71 -0.96 -20.66
C TRP A 7 46.21 -0.87 -19.22
N LYS A 8 47.02 -1.30 -18.22
CA LYS A 8 46.67 -1.16 -16.80
C LYS A 8 46.69 0.29 -16.36
N GLN A 9 47.66 1.07 -16.84
CA GLN A 9 47.73 2.51 -16.55
C GLN A 9 46.47 3.22 -17.08
N VAL A 10 46.09 2.96 -18.34
CA VAL A 10 44.86 3.54 -18.93
C VAL A 10 43.61 3.10 -18.17
N PHE A 11 43.54 1.84 -17.76
CA PHE A 11 42.42 1.32 -16.98
C PHE A 11 42.29 2.04 -15.63
N TYR A 12 43.34 2.14 -14.84
CA TYR A 12 43.29 2.80 -13.54
C TYR A 12 42.98 4.30 -13.65
N TRP A 13 43.62 4.99 -14.60
CA TRP A 13 43.33 6.41 -14.83
C TRP A 13 41.88 6.62 -15.33
N GLY A 14 41.39 5.75 -16.20
CA GLY A 14 40.01 5.76 -16.66
C GLY A 14 39.03 5.57 -15.52
N LEU A 15 39.25 4.56 -14.65
CA LEU A 15 38.40 4.30 -13.47
C LEU A 15 38.41 5.50 -12.52
N THR A 16 39.56 6.08 -12.25
CA THR A 16 39.73 7.28 -11.40
C THR A 16 38.96 8.47 -11.99
N ALA A 17 39.10 8.70 -13.29
CA ALA A 17 38.40 9.80 -13.97
C ALA A 17 36.87 9.64 -13.91
N ILE A 18 36.35 8.42 -14.11
CA ILE A 18 34.91 8.11 -13.99
C ILE A 18 34.42 8.35 -12.56
N ALA A 19 35.15 7.88 -11.56
CA ALA A 19 34.78 8.07 -10.16
C ALA A 19 34.81 9.56 -9.76
N ILE A 20 35.80 10.33 -10.20
CA ILE A 20 35.83 11.79 -9.96
C ILE A 20 34.68 12.48 -10.67
N ALA A 21 34.38 12.11 -11.92
CA ALA A 21 33.24 12.68 -12.66
C ALA A 21 31.91 12.40 -11.96
N ALA A 22 31.73 11.20 -11.37
CA ALA A 22 30.56 10.85 -10.59
C ALA A 22 30.44 11.61 -9.26
N ALA A 23 31.56 12.04 -8.66
CA ALA A 23 31.58 12.86 -7.45
C ALA A 23 31.22 14.34 -7.72
N MET A 24 31.44 14.83 -8.94
CA MET A 24 31.24 16.25 -9.28
C MET A 24 29.83 16.79 -8.99
N PRO A 25 28.72 16.12 -9.36
CA PRO A 25 27.38 16.65 -9.09
C PRO A 25 27.12 16.86 -7.60
N SER A 26 27.58 15.95 -6.75
CA SER A 26 27.46 16.06 -5.28
C SER A 26 28.26 17.24 -4.73
N MET A 27 29.48 17.50 -5.28
CA MET A 27 30.30 18.63 -4.87
C MET A 27 29.70 19.97 -5.34
N PHE A 28 29.15 20.04 -6.55
CA PHE A 28 28.48 21.25 -7.07
C PHE A 28 27.27 21.60 -6.21
N ASN A 29 26.48 20.59 -5.82
CA ASN A 29 25.32 20.78 -4.94
C ASN A 29 25.74 21.27 -3.54
N LEU A 30 26.84 20.75 -2.99
CA LEU A 30 27.39 21.19 -1.71
C LEU A 30 27.91 22.63 -1.76
N ALA A 31 28.43 23.08 -2.91
CA ALA A 31 28.90 24.43 -3.15
C ALA A 31 27.79 25.41 -3.59
N SER A 32 26.54 24.98 -3.63
CA SER A 32 25.37 25.75 -4.10
C SER A 32 25.51 26.24 -5.55
N LEU A 33 26.22 25.49 -6.39
CA LEU A 33 26.44 25.77 -7.82
C LEU A 33 25.47 24.92 -8.64
N ASP A 34 24.88 25.52 -9.69
CA ASP A 34 23.94 24.82 -10.57
C ASP A 34 24.65 23.77 -11.44
N TRP A 35 24.25 22.51 -11.33
CA TRP A 35 24.70 21.43 -12.21
C TRP A 35 23.97 21.49 -13.56
N PRO A 36 24.65 21.31 -14.70
CA PRO A 36 24.01 21.29 -16.02
C PRO A 36 22.96 20.18 -16.13
N ARG A 37 21.70 20.55 -16.47
CA ARG A 37 20.54 19.64 -16.50
C ARG A 37 20.62 18.50 -17.54
N PHE A 38 21.52 18.60 -18.51
CA PHE A 38 21.70 17.60 -19.57
C PHE A 38 22.67 16.46 -19.18
N LEU A 39 23.38 16.59 -18.05
CA LEU A 39 24.27 15.56 -17.53
C LEU A 39 23.60 14.74 -16.43
N PRO A 40 23.90 13.43 -16.32
CA PRO A 40 23.48 12.63 -15.18
C PRO A 40 23.92 13.28 -13.87
N SER A 41 23.05 13.35 -12.90
CA SER A 41 23.33 13.93 -11.59
C SER A 41 23.26 12.88 -10.48
N PRO A 42 24.21 11.92 -10.42
CA PRO A 42 24.29 11.01 -9.30
C PRO A 42 24.51 11.81 -8.02
N GLN A 43 23.72 11.57 -6.98
CA GLN A 43 23.79 12.29 -5.73
C GLN A 43 23.91 11.30 -4.58
N ILE A 44 24.69 11.66 -3.57
CA ILE A 44 24.79 10.87 -2.33
C ILE A 44 23.47 10.99 -1.58
N ASN A 45 22.82 9.86 -1.35
CA ASN A 45 21.59 9.79 -0.56
C ASN A 45 21.92 9.88 0.92
N LEU A 46 21.49 10.98 1.52
CA LEU A 46 21.68 11.24 2.95
C LEU A 46 20.55 10.57 3.73
N GLY A 47 20.91 9.83 4.77
CA GLY A 47 19.93 9.25 5.69
C GLY A 47 19.13 10.31 6.46
N LEU A 48 18.12 9.86 7.20
CA LEU A 48 17.19 10.69 7.97
C LEU A 48 17.88 11.71 8.88
N ASP A 49 18.97 11.30 9.53
CA ASP A 49 19.71 12.14 10.49
C ASP A 49 20.44 13.33 9.84
N LEU A 50 20.74 13.23 8.55
CA LEU A 50 21.47 14.27 7.80
C LEU A 50 20.55 15.05 6.84
N ALA A 51 19.63 14.38 6.18
CA ALA A 51 18.67 15.02 5.28
C ALA A 51 17.49 15.66 6.02
N GLY A 52 17.29 15.31 7.31
CA GLY A 52 16.03 15.51 7.98
C GLY A 52 14.95 14.60 7.40
N GLY A 53 13.73 14.69 7.88
CA GLY A 53 12.62 13.91 7.37
C GLY A 53 11.77 13.29 8.47
N SER A 54 10.96 12.29 8.11
CA SER A 54 9.99 11.67 9.01
C SER A 54 10.29 10.19 9.24
N HIS A 55 10.23 9.77 10.50
CA HIS A 55 10.24 8.38 10.95
C HIS A 55 8.88 8.08 11.56
N ILE A 56 8.17 7.13 10.99
CA ILE A 56 6.82 6.76 11.43
C ILE A 56 6.82 5.25 11.71
N LEU A 57 6.33 4.87 12.90
CA LEU A 57 6.03 3.50 13.25
C LEU A 57 4.53 3.27 13.09
N LEU A 58 4.17 2.38 12.20
CA LEU A 58 2.80 1.96 11.93
C LEU A 58 2.54 0.60 12.57
N GLU A 59 1.37 0.42 13.16
CA GLU A 59 0.92 -0.84 13.74
C GLU A 59 -0.40 -1.26 13.09
N ALA A 60 -0.49 -2.53 12.68
CA ALA A 60 -1.66 -3.10 12.06
C ALA A 60 -2.68 -3.56 13.12
N ASP A 61 -3.98 -3.34 12.84
CA ASP A 61 -5.06 -3.88 13.67
C ASP A 61 -5.25 -5.38 13.39
N ALA A 62 -4.63 -6.23 14.21
CA ALA A 62 -4.71 -7.69 14.07
C ALA A 62 -6.15 -8.22 14.20
N ASP A 63 -7.01 -7.57 14.98
CA ASP A 63 -8.41 -7.97 15.12
C ASP A 63 -9.21 -7.67 13.85
N GLN A 64 -8.84 -6.63 13.10
CA GLN A 64 -9.42 -6.37 11.79
C GLN A 64 -9.05 -7.48 10.79
N VAL A 65 -7.80 -7.96 10.79
CA VAL A 65 -7.38 -9.09 9.94
C VAL A 65 -8.19 -10.35 10.27
N ARG A 66 -8.41 -10.62 11.56
CA ARG A 66 -9.25 -11.75 12.00
C ARG A 66 -10.69 -11.63 11.50
N ARG A 67 -11.32 -10.47 11.69
CA ARG A 67 -12.69 -10.21 11.20
C ARG A 67 -12.79 -10.39 9.69
N GLN A 68 -11.88 -9.79 8.94
CA GLN A 68 -11.86 -9.90 7.47
C GLN A 68 -11.68 -11.36 7.01
N ARG A 69 -10.87 -12.14 7.72
CA ARG A 69 -10.66 -13.55 7.42
C ARG A 69 -11.94 -14.38 7.65
N LEU A 70 -12.69 -14.09 8.72
CA LEU A 70 -13.98 -14.71 8.98
C LEU A 70 -15.01 -14.37 7.90
N GLU A 71 -15.09 -13.09 7.50
CA GLU A 71 -15.98 -12.62 6.44
C GLU A 71 -15.64 -13.25 5.08
N ASN A 72 -14.35 -13.35 4.74
CA ASN A 72 -13.92 -14.01 3.52
C ASN A 72 -14.29 -15.51 3.53
N MET A 73 -14.06 -16.22 4.66
CA MET A 73 -14.44 -17.62 4.78
C MET A 73 -15.96 -17.81 4.71
N GLU A 74 -16.76 -16.91 5.28
CA GLU A 74 -18.20 -16.89 5.15
C GLU A 74 -18.63 -16.80 3.68
N GLU A 75 -18.05 -15.85 2.93
CA GLU A 75 -18.34 -15.66 1.50
C GLU A 75 -17.93 -16.90 0.66
N ASP A 76 -16.75 -17.46 0.93
CA ASP A 76 -16.22 -18.62 0.22
C ASP A 76 -17.08 -19.87 0.47
N VAL A 77 -17.44 -20.13 1.72
CA VAL A 77 -18.31 -21.25 2.10
C VAL A 77 -19.67 -21.11 1.43
N GLN A 78 -20.28 -19.93 1.48
CA GLN A 78 -21.58 -19.71 0.85
C GLN A 78 -21.52 -19.90 -0.66
N ASN A 79 -20.52 -19.35 -1.32
CA ASN A 79 -20.33 -19.47 -2.76
C ASN A 79 -20.10 -20.93 -3.19
N ARG A 80 -19.31 -21.69 -2.44
CA ARG A 80 -19.02 -23.09 -2.76
C ARG A 80 -20.22 -24.00 -2.56
N LEU A 81 -20.90 -23.88 -1.42
CA LEU A 81 -22.04 -24.73 -1.12
C LEU A 81 -23.25 -24.42 -2.03
N ARG A 82 -23.44 -23.15 -2.39
CA ARG A 82 -24.48 -22.74 -3.35
C ARG A 82 -24.23 -23.26 -4.77
N ARG A 83 -22.96 -23.40 -5.19
CA ARG A 83 -22.55 -23.89 -6.51
C ARG A 83 -22.37 -25.40 -6.58
N ALA A 84 -22.46 -26.10 -5.46
CA ALA A 84 -22.34 -27.56 -5.41
C ALA A 84 -23.48 -28.23 -6.18
N ASP A 85 -23.19 -29.40 -6.79
CA ASP A 85 -24.18 -30.22 -7.47
C ASP A 85 -24.28 -31.59 -6.77
N PRO A 86 -25.40 -31.92 -6.13
CA PRO A 86 -26.58 -31.06 -5.89
C PRO A 86 -26.28 -29.90 -4.94
N GLN A 87 -27.02 -28.80 -5.10
CA GLN A 87 -26.88 -27.61 -4.25
C GLN A 87 -27.09 -27.96 -2.78
N ILE A 88 -26.18 -27.53 -1.91
CA ILE A 88 -26.26 -27.73 -0.48
C ILE A 88 -26.92 -26.50 0.15
N ARG A 89 -28.10 -26.69 0.74
CA ARG A 89 -28.82 -25.61 1.41
C ARG A 89 -28.30 -25.43 2.83
N ILE A 90 -28.01 -24.19 3.17
CA ILE A 90 -27.53 -23.80 4.51
C ILE A 90 -28.41 -22.70 5.09
N GLY A 91 -28.50 -22.64 6.40
CA GLY A 91 -29.03 -21.50 7.13
C GLY A 91 -28.11 -20.28 7.12
N ASP A 92 -28.50 -19.29 7.90
CA ASP A 92 -27.65 -18.08 8.05
C ASP A 92 -26.29 -18.45 8.63
N ILE A 93 -25.23 -17.86 8.03
CA ILE A 93 -23.88 -18.02 8.54
C ILE A 93 -23.62 -16.93 9.58
N SER A 94 -23.12 -17.32 10.74
CA SER A 94 -22.71 -16.42 11.82
C SER A 94 -21.21 -16.42 11.97
N THR A 95 -20.62 -15.23 12.04
CA THR A 95 -19.19 -15.02 12.30
C THR A 95 -18.91 -14.55 13.73
N ARG A 96 -19.92 -14.67 14.62
CA ARG A 96 -19.78 -14.32 16.04
C ARG A 96 -18.81 -15.26 16.74
N ASP A 97 -18.24 -14.81 17.83
CA ASP A 97 -17.30 -15.58 18.66
C ASP A 97 -16.01 -16.03 17.96
N GLY A 98 -15.62 -15.35 16.87
CA GLY A 98 -14.38 -15.64 16.16
C GLY A 98 -14.38 -16.96 15.39
N THR A 99 -15.55 -17.49 15.08
CA THR A 99 -15.77 -18.73 14.33
C THR A 99 -16.76 -18.48 13.20
N VAL A 100 -16.70 -19.28 12.13
CA VAL A 100 -17.74 -19.31 11.10
C VAL A 100 -18.63 -20.50 11.37
N ASN A 101 -19.89 -20.27 11.75
CA ASN A 101 -20.81 -21.34 12.07
C ASN A 101 -22.12 -21.23 11.29
N PHE A 102 -22.67 -22.37 10.87
CA PHE A 102 -23.90 -22.47 10.12
C PHE A 102 -24.54 -23.84 10.26
N LEU A 103 -25.87 -23.90 9.99
CA LEU A 103 -26.64 -25.14 10.01
C LEU A 103 -26.85 -25.64 8.58
N LEU A 104 -26.67 -26.93 8.37
CA LEU A 104 -27.11 -27.62 7.15
C LEU A 104 -28.62 -27.92 7.24
N ALA A 105 -29.34 -27.69 6.15
CA ALA A 105 -30.77 -28.05 6.08
C ALA A 105 -30.98 -29.57 6.20
N GLU A 106 -30.04 -30.36 5.67
CA GLU A 106 -30.08 -31.81 5.67
C GLU A 106 -28.83 -32.39 6.34
N PRO A 107 -28.96 -33.13 7.46
CA PRO A 107 -27.80 -33.76 8.12
C PRO A 107 -27.06 -34.77 7.24
N SER A 108 -27.77 -35.41 6.28
CA SER A 108 -27.17 -36.37 5.33
C SER A 108 -26.14 -35.77 4.37
N GLN A 109 -26.10 -34.42 4.25
CA GLN A 109 -25.18 -33.71 3.36
C GLN A 109 -23.88 -33.28 4.03
N VAL A 110 -23.64 -33.64 5.30
CA VAL A 110 -22.42 -33.23 6.04
C VAL A 110 -21.14 -33.64 5.34
N ASP A 111 -21.06 -34.90 4.86
CA ASP A 111 -19.85 -35.39 4.18
C ASP A 111 -19.62 -34.69 2.84
N LYS A 112 -20.69 -34.38 2.11
CA LYS A 112 -20.62 -33.61 0.87
C LYS A 112 -20.20 -32.17 1.13
N ALA A 113 -20.76 -31.53 2.18
CA ALA A 113 -20.37 -30.19 2.60
C ALA A 113 -18.89 -30.16 3.02
N ARG A 114 -18.42 -31.16 3.77
CA ARG A 114 -17.01 -31.30 4.15
C ARG A 114 -16.11 -31.37 2.93
N ALA A 115 -16.42 -32.22 1.95
CA ALA A 115 -15.63 -32.37 0.73
C ALA A 115 -15.54 -31.08 -0.08
N GLN A 116 -16.61 -30.26 -0.10
CA GLN A 116 -16.60 -28.94 -0.74
C GLN A 116 -15.80 -27.88 0.04
N ILE A 117 -15.79 -27.94 1.35
CA ILE A 117 -15.10 -26.96 2.20
C ILE A 117 -13.63 -27.33 2.41
N GLU A 118 -13.26 -28.61 2.37
CA GLU A 118 -11.90 -29.09 2.64
C GLU A 118 -10.79 -28.34 1.91
N PRO A 119 -10.93 -27.96 0.62
CA PRO A 119 -9.92 -27.15 -0.06
C PRO A 119 -9.73 -25.75 0.51
N LEU A 120 -10.71 -25.22 1.27
CA LEU A 120 -10.65 -23.92 1.95
C LEU A 120 -9.96 -24.00 3.31
N LEU A 121 -9.87 -25.21 3.90
CA LEU A 121 -9.30 -25.41 5.23
C LEU A 121 -7.79 -25.41 5.24
N ASN A 122 -7.19 -25.74 4.11
CA ASN A 122 -5.74 -25.84 3.95
C ASN A 122 -5.21 -24.56 3.31
N GLY A 123 -4.11 -24.04 3.87
CA GLY A 123 -3.40 -22.92 3.29
C GLY A 123 -2.62 -23.31 2.02
N ASN A 124 -2.10 -22.31 1.33
CA ASN A 124 -1.24 -22.49 0.14
C ASN A 124 0.10 -23.18 0.46
N ALA A 125 0.51 -23.24 1.74
CA ALA A 125 1.70 -23.95 2.18
C ALA A 125 1.36 -25.43 2.44
N ALA A 126 2.08 -26.32 1.80
CA ALA A 126 1.87 -27.78 1.87
C ALA A 126 1.79 -28.26 3.33
N GLY A 127 0.60 -28.64 3.78
CA GLY A 127 0.37 -29.37 5.01
C GLY A 127 -0.05 -28.58 6.26
N ALA A 128 -0.10 -27.27 6.22
CA ALA A 128 -0.57 -26.47 7.37
C ALA A 128 -2.09 -26.25 7.30
N ARG A 129 -2.83 -26.81 8.26
CA ARG A 129 -4.25 -26.50 8.43
C ARG A 129 -4.39 -25.08 8.96
N GLU A 130 -5.08 -24.26 8.20
CA GLU A 130 -5.40 -22.89 8.60
C GLU A 130 -6.74 -22.77 9.34
N TRP A 131 -7.62 -23.77 9.17
CA TRP A 131 -8.93 -23.84 9.79
C TRP A 131 -9.22 -25.22 10.34
N ASP A 132 -9.79 -25.28 11.52
CA ASP A 132 -10.35 -26.49 12.11
C ASP A 132 -11.83 -26.61 11.71
N PHE A 133 -12.21 -27.81 11.27
CA PHE A 133 -13.59 -28.14 10.88
C PHE A 133 -14.18 -29.08 11.93
N GLN A 134 -15.26 -28.66 12.57
CA GLN A 134 -15.99 -29.43 13.58
C GLN A 134 -17.48 -29.51 13.22
N VAL A 135 -18.13 -30.62 13.58
CA VAL A 135 -19.55 -30.83 13.41
C VAL A 135 -20.18 -31.06 14.77
N PHE A 136 -21.21 -30.29 15.10
CA PHE A 136 -22.01 -30.39 16.31
C PHE A 136 -23.44 -30.74 15.95
N ASP A 137 -24.13 -31.43 16.84
CA ASP A 137 -25.54 -31.78 16.73
C ASP A 137 -25.94 -32.47 15.40
N GLY A 138 -24.95 -33.07 14.70
CA GLY A 138 -25.13 -33.80 13.46
C GLY A 138 -25.35 -32.94 12.19
N ASN A 139 -25.55 -31.63 12.30
CA ASN A 139 -25.79 -30.73 11.16
C ASN A 139 -25.23 -29.32 11.33
N ARG A 140 -24.67 -28.97 12.48
CA ARG A 140 -24.06 -27.67 12.72
C ARG A 140 -22.58 -27.73 12.45
N ILE A 141 -22.12 -27.03 11.43
CA ILE A 141 -20.71 -26.93 11.07
C ILE A 141 -20.12 -25.68 11.72
N VAL A 142 -18.95 -25.86 12.36
CA VAL A 142 -18.18 -24.77 12.96
C VAL A 142 -16.76 -24.82 12.40
N LEU A 143 -16.33 -23.70 11.81
CA LEU A 143 -14.97 -23.49 11.31
C LEU A 143 -14.26 -22.51 12.24
N THR A 144 -13.16 -22.97 12.84
CA THR A 144 -12.36 -22.16 13.76
C THR A 144 -10.98 -21.89 13.13
N PRO A 145 -10.55 -20.62 13.00
CA PRO A 145 -9.23 -20.34 12.49
C PRO A 145 -8.15 -20.84 13.47
N THR A 146 -7.16 -21.55 12.99
CA THR A 146 -6.02 -21.98 13.81
C THR A 146 -5.11 -20.80 14.11
N LYS A 147 -4.30 -20.90 15.17
CA LYS A 147 -3.27 -19.89 15.47
C LYS A 147 -2.32 -19.70 14.29
N SER A 148 -1.82 -20.80 13.72
CA SER A 148 -0.95 -20.75 12.53
C SER A 148 -1.62 -20.07 11.36
N GLY A 149 -2.91 -20.34 11.13
CA GLY A 149 -3.70 -19.69 10.09
C GLY A 149 -3.82 -18.18 10.28
N ILE A 150 -4.05 -17.74 11.53
CA ILE A 150 -4.10 -16.31 11.87
C ILE A 150 -2.74 -15.64 11.66
N ASP A 151 -1.67 -16.25 12.18
CA ASP A 151 -0.31 -15.72 12.06
C ASP A 151 0.12 -15.60 10.59
N THR A 152 -0.24 -16.59 9.77
CA THR A 152 0.00 -16.56 8.31
C THR A 152 -0.78 -15.43 7.64
N ALA A 153 -2.06 -15.24 8.01
CA ALA A 153 -2.89 -14.18 7.44
C ALA A 153 -2.36 -12.79 7.81
N ILE A 154 -1.95 -12.58 9.06
CA ILE A 154 -1.31 -11.33 9.50
C ILE A 154 -0.02 -11.12 8.71
N GLY A 155 0.81 -12.16 8.55
CA GLY A 155 2.04 -12.10 7.77
C GLY A 155 1.80 -11.63 6.34
N GLN A 156 0.87 -12.25 5.64
CA GLN A 156 0.50 -11.89 4.26
C GLN A 156 -0.09 -10.48 4.15
N ALA A 157 -0.94 -10.10 5.11
CA ALA A 157 -1.49 -8.75 5.18
C ALA A 157 -0.38 -7.70 5.36
N MET A 158 0.59 -7.98 6.23
CA MET A 158 1.73 -7.08 6.46
C MET A 158 2.64 -6.96 5.25
N ASP A 159 2.94 -8.06 4.55
CA ASP A 159 3.75 -8.04 3.34
C ASP A 159 3.05 -7.22 2.23
N THR A 160 1.75 -7.42 2.05
CA THR A 160 0.94 -6.60 1.13
C THR A 160 0.90 -5.13 1.56
N ALA A 161 0.76 -4.86 2.87
CA ALA A 161 0.76 -3.50 3.40
C ALA A 161 2.09 -2.77 3.12
N VAL A 162 3.24 -3.43 3.27
CA VAL A 162 4.56 -2.88 2.92
C VAL A 162 4.61 -2.46 1.45
N GLU A 163 4.11 -3.31 0.54
CA GLU A 163 4.09 -3.00 -0.90
C GLU A 163 3.16 -1.81 -1.22
N VAL A 164 1.98 -1.76 -0.61
CA VAL A 164 1.04 -0.64 -0.79
C VAL A 164 1.61 0.65 -0.24
N VAL A 165 2.20 0.62 0.97
CA VAL A 165 2.86 1.77 1.61
C VAL A 165 3.99 2.28 0.72
N ARG A 166 4.83 1.39 0.17
CA ARG A 166 5.89 1.74 -0.77
C ARG A 166 5.33 2.49 -1.99
N LYS A 167 4.33 1.93 -2.66
CA LYS A 167 3.70 2.57 -3.84
C LYS A 167 3.09 3.93 -3.52
N ARG A 168 2.51 4.11 -2.34
CA ARG A 168 1.94 5.39 -1.90
C ARG A 168 3.03 6.45 -1.68
N ILE A 169 4.13 6.06 -1.06
CA ILE A 169 5.26 6.96 -0.78
C ILE A 169 5.98 7.32 -2.08
N ASP A 170 6.18 6.35 -2.99
CA ASP A 170 6.78 6.60 -4.30
C ASP A 170 5.93 7.57 -5.14
N ALA A 171 4.59 7.48 -5.05
CA ALA A 171 3.68 8.39 -5.71
C ALA A 171 3.76 9.85 -5.19
N LEU A 172 4.29 10.07 -3.98
CA LEU A 172 4.59 11.39 -3.44
C LEU A 172 5.89 12.00 -4.00
N GLY A 173 6.63 11.24 -4.81
CA GLY A 173 7.91 11.68 -5.37
C GLY A 173 9.03 11.78 -4.35
N THR A 174 8.94 11.06 -3.24
CA THR A 174 9.97 11.03 -2.20
C THR A 174 11.17 10.20 -2.66
N ARG A 175 12.37 10.61 -2.23
CA ARG A 175 13.59 9.91 -2.58
C ARG A 175 13.85 8.77 -1.60
N GLU A 176 13.98 7.55 -2.11
CA GLU A 176 14.45 6.33 -1.42
C GLU A 176 13.91 6.14 0.02
N PRO A 177 12.60 5.91 0.17
CA PRO A 177 12.05 5.63 1.49
C PRO A 177 12.55 4.28 2.00
N THR A 178 12.89 4.20 3.28
CA THR A 178 13.18 2.93 3.95
C THR A 178 11.89 2.41 4.60
N ILE A 179 11.40 1.26 4.13
CA ILE A 179 10.19 0.63 4.64
C ILE A 179 10.55 -0.78 5.06
N ILE A 180 10.49 -1.03 6.37
CA ILE A 180 10.92 -2.29 6.97
C ILE A 180 9.82 -2.82 7.89
N ARG A 181 9.51 -4.11 7.75
CA ARG A 181 8.64 -4.80 8.69
C ARG A 181 9.38 -5.02 10.01
N GLN A 182 8.75 -4.67 11.12
CA GLN A 182 9.26 -4.84 12.48
C GLN A 182 8.33 -5.74 13.29
N GLY A 183 8.77 -6.95 13.59
CA GLY A 183 7.92 -7.93 14.29
C GLY A 183 6.80 -8.51 13.41
N ALA A 184 5.67 -8.87 14.03
CA ALA A 184 4.56 -9.51 13.36
C ALA A 184 3.59 -8.49 12.71
N ASP A 185 3.41 -7.32 13.34
CA ASP A 185 2.29 -6.40 13.12
C ASP A 185 2.70 -4.94 12.92
N ARG A 186 4.03 -4.64 12.81
CA ARG A 186 4.52 -3.26 12.68
C ARG A 186 5.32 -3.02 11.42
N ILE A 187 5.26 -1.79 10.93
CA ILE A 187 6.02 -1.29 9.78
C ILE A 187 6.71 0.00 10.20
N VAL A 188 8.02 0.04 10.06
CA VAL A 188 8.83 1.25 10.17
C VAL A 188 8.91 1.91 8.80
N VAL A 189 8.56 3.17 8.73
CA VAL A 189 8.62 4.00 7.53
C VAL A 189 9.53 5.17 7.80
N GLN A 190 10.62 5.29 7.03
CA GLN A 190 11.54 6.42 7.09
C GLN A 190 11.58 7.11 5.73
N VAL A 191 11.26 8.39 5.72
CA VAL A 191 11.21 9.19 4.49
C VAL A 191 12.15 10.40 4.64
N PRO A 192 13.38 10.29 4.10
CA PRO A 192 14.35 11.39 4.14
C PRO A 192 13.86 12.59 3.32
N GLY A 193 14.13 13.80 3.81
CA GLY A 193 13.81 15.04 3.11
C GLY A 193 12.34 15.41 3.04
N LEU A 194 11.44 14.66 3.68
CA LEU A 194 10.01 14.97 3.72
C LEU A 194 9.75 16.20 4.61
N LYS A 195 9.16 17.24 4.02
CA LYS A 195 8.86 18.49 4.72
C LYS A 195 7.52 18.47 5.44
N ASP A 196 6.56 17.69 4.93
CA ASP A 196 5.21 17.62 5.47
C ASP A 196 4.82 16.19 5.87
N PRO A 197 5.04 15.81 7.13
CA PRO A 197 4.62 14.49 7.64
C PRO A 197 3.10 14.33 7.72
N ALA A 198 2.32 15.43 7.78
CA ALA A 198 0.88 15.34 7.88
C ALA A 198 0.25 14.79 6.59
N ALA A 199 0.73 15.21 5.41
CA ALA A 199 0.29 14.67 4.13
C ALA A 199 0.60 13.16 4.02
N LEU A 200 1.78 12.74 4.46
CA LEU A 200 2.16 11.32 4.50
C LEU A 200 1.23 10.51 5.41
N LYS A 201 0.96 10.99 6.63
CA LYS A 201 0.03 10.33 7.56
C LYS A 201 -1.37 10.21 7.00
N ALA A 202 -1.88 11.27 6.39
CA ALA A 202 -3.21 11.25 5.77
C ALA A 202 -3.31 10.18 4.67
N GLN A 203 -2.25 9.96 3.88
CA GLN A 203 -2.22 8.91 2.87
C GLN A 203 -2.05 7.50 3.45
N LEU A 204 -1.23 7.34 4.47
CA LEU A 204 -0.97 6.03 5.06
C LEU A 204 -2.13 5.54 5.94
N GLY A 205 -2.92 6.46 6.52
CA GLY A 205 -4.06 6.14 7.36
C GLY A 205 -5.34 5.72 6.60
N GLN A 206 -5.40 5.91 5.28
CA GLN A 206 -6.56 5.52 4.48
C GLN A 206 -6.40 4.09 3.96
N THR A 207 -7.38 3.22 4.21
CA THR A 207 -7.33 1.85 3.67
C THR A 207 -7.59 1.80 2.18
N ALA A 208 -8.38 2.75 1.64
CA ALA A 208 -8.80 2.83 0.24
C ALA A 208 -9.47 1.54 -0.27
N LYS A 209 -10.22 0.89 0.60
CA LYS A 209 -10.98 -0.32 0.28
C LYS A 209 -12.22 0.09 -0.53
N LEU A 210 -12.13 -0.07 -1.84
CA LEU A 210 -13.22 0.24 -2.77
C LEU A 210 -14.08 -1.00 -2.99
N GLU A 211 -15.38 -0.84 -2.87
CA GLU A 211 -16.36 -1.88 -3.14
C GLU A 211 -17.51 -1.33 -3.99
N PHE A 212 -17.97 -2.13 -4.93
CA PHE A 212 -19.12 -1.82 -5.76
C PHE A 212 -20.24 -2.82 -5.46
N LYS A 213 -21.37 -2.36 -4.97
CA LYS A 213 -22.49 -3.22 -4.56
C LYS A 213 -23.83 -2.70 -5.08
N LEU A 214 -24.73 -3.62 -5.42
CA LEU A 214 -26.10 -3.26 -5.78
C LEU A 214 -26.86 -2.77 -4.55
N VAL A 215 -27.61 -1.69 -4.71
CA VAL A 215 -28.48 -1.18 -3.66
C VAL A 215 -29.72 -2.07 -3.57
N ASP A 216 -30.12 -2.40 -2.35
CA ASP A 216 -31.35 -3.12 -2.08
C ASP A 216 -32.52 -2.13 -1.96
N GLN A 217 -33.33 -2.07 -3.00
CA GLN A 217 -34.49 -1.17 -3.06
C GLN A 217 -35.69 -1.63 -2.23
N THR A 218 -35.63 -2.82 -1.61
CA THR A 218 -36.70 -3.34 -0.74
C THR A 218 -36.59 -2.82 0.69
N ALA A 219 -35.50 -2.14 1.02
CA ALA A 219 -35.26 -1.56 2.34
C ALA A 219 -36.23 -0.39 2.62
N LEU A 220 -36.88 -0.42 3.78
CA LEU A 220 -37.76 0.66 4.22
C LEU A 220 -36.94 1.83 4.78
N ALA A 221 -37.37 3.06 4.51
CA ALA A 221 -36.68 4.26 4.96
C ALA A 221 -36.57 4.35 6.50
N ASP A 222 -37.63 3.89 7.21
CA ASP A 222 -37.66 3.88 8.68
C ASP A 222 -36.68 2.88 9.29
N ASP A 223 -36.43 1.76 8.63
CA ASP A 223 -35.42 0.78 9.06
C ASP A 223 -34.02 1.27 8.78
N LEU A 224 -33.80 1.90 7.61
CA LEU A 224 -32.52 2.52 7.27
C LEU A 224 -32.15 3.68 8.22
N ALA A 225 -33.14 4.43 8.69
CA ALA A 225 -32.92 5.47 9.69
C ALA A 225 -32.41 4.90 11.03
N LYS A 226 -32.75 3.63 11.34
CA LYS A 226 -32.26 2.89 12.51
C LYS A 226 -31.02 2.06 12.25
N GLY A 227 -30.47 2.11 11.02
CA GLY A 227 -29.32 1.31 10.61
C GLY A 227 -29.63 -0.17 10.39
N ILE A 228 -30.88 -0.52 10.16
CA ILE A 228 -31.36 -1.91 9.95
C ILE A 228 -31.47 -2.15 8.44
N ALA A 229 -30.90 -3.26 7.97
CA ALA A 229 -31.00 -3.72 6.58
C ALA A 229 -31.86 -4.99 6.48
N PRO A 230 -32.55 -5.23 5.34
CA PRO A 230 -33.28 -6.47 5.09
C PRO A 230 -32.34 -7.70 5.11
N PRO A 231 -32.88 -8.91 5.35
CA PRO A 231 -32.12 -10.16 5.25
C PRO A 231 -31.40 -10.29 3.89
N GLY A 232 -30.10 -10.68 3.91
CA GLY A 232 -29.28 -10.78 2.72
C GLY A 232 -28.66 -9.45 2.25
N SER A 233 -28.97 -8.35 2.96
CA SER A 233 -28.40 -7.03 2.72
C SER A 233 -27.66 -6.51 3.95
N GLN A 234 -26.84 -5.50 3.77
CA GLN A 234 -26.11 -4.81 4.85
C GLN A 234 -26.36 -3.31 4.77
N PHE A 235 -26.47 -2.67 5.93
CA PHE A 235 -26.51 -1.22 6.03
C PHE A 235 -25.12 -0.63 5.84
N VAL A 236 -24.99 0.39 4.97
CA VAL A 236 -23.76 1.13 4.75
C VAL A 236 -24.07 2.62 4.90
N PRO A 237 -23.38 3.33 5.84
CA PRO A 237 -23.60 4.75 6.05
C PRO A 237 -23.06 5.58 4.88
N TYR A 238 -23.67 6.73 4.62
CA TYR A 238 -23.10 7.72 3.71
C TYR A 238 -21.87 8.40 4.32
N GLY A 239 -20.89 8.71 3.48
CA GLY A 239 -19.74 9.51 3.89
C GLY A 239 -20.12 10.92 4.34
N ASP A 240 -21.14 11.50 3.69
CA ASP A 240 -21.76 12.78 4.04
C ASP A 240 -23.29 12.62 4.08
N PRO A 241 -23.88 12.30 5.25
CA PRO A 241 -25.32 12.12 5.40
C PRO A 241 -26.13 13.40 5.05
N SER A 242 -25.54 14.59 5.23
CA SER A 242 -26.23 15.85 4.96
C SER A 242 -26.52 16.06 3.47
N LYS A 243 -25.68 15.54 2.60
CA LYS A 243 -25.82 15.62 1.14
C LYS A 243 -26.98 14.76 0.60
N TYR A 244 -27.25 13.64 1.26
CA TYR A 244 -28.20 12.64 0.77
C TYR A 244 -29.51 12.59 1.56
N GLY A 245 -29.62 13.32 2.67
CA GLY A 245 -30.82 13.37 3.51
C GLY A 245 -31.17 12.05 4.22
N ALA A 246 -30.27 11.09 4.20
CA ALA A 246 -30.43 9.79 4.83
C ALA A 246 -29.11 9.35 5.49
N PRO A 247 -29.16 8.56 6.58
CA PRO A 247 -27.95 8.13 7.29
C PRO A 247 -27.10 7.13 6.48
N GLY A 248 -27.73 6.37 5.57
CA GLY A 248 -27.09 5.37 4.74
C GLY A 248 -28.07 4.63 3.86
N ILE A 249 -27.61 3.58 3.20
CA ILE A 249 -28.41 2.72 2.32
C ILE A 249 -28.18 1.24 2.63
N ALA A 250 -29.16 0.40 2.27
CA ALA A 250 -28.97 -1.04 2.25
C ALA A 250 -28.35 -1.46 0.92
N VAL A 251 -27.30 -2.29 0.97
CA VAL A 251 -26.66 -2.87 -0.21
C VAL A 251 -26.65 -4.39 -0.09
N LYS A 252 -26.68 -5.09 -1.21
CA LYS A 252 -26.59 -6.55 -1.21
C LYS A 252 -25.25 -7.00 -0.62
N ARG A 253 -25.30 -7.96 0.31
CA ARG A 253 -24.12 -8.45 1.03
C ARG A 253 -23.13 -9.13 0.12
N TYR A 254 -23.61 -9.87 -0.89
CA TYR A 254 -22.81 -10.68 -1.80
C TYR A 254 -22.96 -10.23 -3.26
N GLY A 255 -22.00 -10.62 -4.10
CA GLY A 255 -22.08 -10.41 -5.55
C GLY A 255 -21.55 -9.05 -6.03
N GLY A 256 -20.87 -8.30 -5.19
CA GLY A 256 -20.21 -7.05 -5.54
C GLY A 256 -18.86 -7.24 -6.24
N ILE A 257 -18.23 -6.13 -6.62
CA ILE A 257 -16.88 -6.06 -7.16
C ILE A 257 -16.00 -5.36 -6.16
N LYS A 258 -14.80 -5.90 -5.94
CA LYS A 258 -13.82 -5.35 -4.99
C LYS A 258 -12.76 -4.56 -5.76
N GLY A 259 -12.18 -3.56 -5.10
CA GLY A 259 -11.14 -2.70 -5.67
C GLY A 259 -9.79 -3.39 -5.92
N ASP A 260 -9.60 -4.62 -5.47
CA ASP A 260 -8.44 -5.46 -5.78
C ASP A 260 -8.32 -5.85 -7.28
N GLN A 261 -9.44 -5.71 -8.02
CA GLN A 261 -9.51 -5.94 -9.46
C GLN A 261 -9.24 -4.67 -10.30
N LEU A 262 -8.78 -3.58 -9.68
CA LEU A 262 -8.37 -2.37 -10.37
C LEU A 262 -6.92 -2.46 -10.85
N THR A 263 -6.69 -2.08 -12.11
CA THR A 263 -5.34 -1.94 -12.69
C THR A 263 -4.83 -0.51 -12.66
N ASN A 264 -5.75 0.46 -12.78
CA ASN A 264 -5.38 1.87 -12.82
C ASN A 264 -6.47 2.76 -12.25
N ALA A 265 -6.06 3.91 -11.73
CA ALA A 265 -6.94 4.99 -11.30
C ALA A 265 -6.24 6.34 -11.55
N ILE A 266 -6.93 7.27 -12.21
CA ILE A 266 -6.40 8.59 -12.55
C ILE A 266 -7.45 9.66 -12.27
N GLN A 267 -7.01 10.80 -11.79
CA GLN A 267 -7.86 11.99 -11.72
C GLN A 267 -8.17 12.49 -13.14
N SER A 268 -9.41 12.79 -13.39
CA SER A 268 -9.89 13.39 -14.64
C SER A 268 -11.04 14.36 -14.37
N ASN A 269 -11.46 15.11 -15.38
CA ASN A 269 -12.63 15.96 -15.28
C ASN A 269 -13.76 15.35 -16.11
N ASN A 270 -14.97 15.39 -15.57
CA ASN A 270 -16.15 15.02 -16.32
C ASN A 270 -16.37 16.05 -17.45
N GLN A 271 -16.47 15.58 -18.70
CA GLN A 271 -16.60 16.44 -19.86
C GLN A 271 -17.91 17.24 -19.92
N GLN A 272 -18.94 16.80 -19.20
CA GLN A 272 -20.27 17.44 -19.21
C GLN A 272 -20.45 18.43 -18.06
N THR A 273 -19.98 18.07 -16.84
CA THR A 273 -20.16 18.88 -15.62
C THR A 273 -18.91 19.65 -15.22
N ASN A 274 -17.75 19.36 -15.84
CA ASN A 274 -16.42 19.88 -15.49
C ASN A 274 -16.02 19.61 -14.02
N GLU A 275 -16.69 18.67 -13.36
CA GLU A 275 -16.35 18.25 -12.02
C GLU A 275 -15.15 17.31 -12.00
N ALA A 276 -14.34 17.38 -10.94
CA ALA A 276 -13.26 16.45 -10.74
C ALA A 276 -13.81 15.06 -10.40
N VAL A 277 -13.37 14.04 -11.15
CA VAL A 277 -13.77 12.64 -11.00
C VAL A 277 -12.53 11.75 -10.99
N VAL A 278 -12.68 10.53 -10.50
CA VAL A 278 -11.63 9.50 -10.61
C VAL A 278 -12.04 8.48 -11.65
N SER A 279 -11.29 8.42 -12.75
CA SER A 279 -11.45 7.38 -13.77
C SER A 279 -10.69 6.14 -13.34
N ILE A 280 -11.39 5.00 -13.29
CA ILE A 280 -10.84 3.70 -12.89
C ILE A 280 -10.88 2.73 -14.04
N THR A 281 -9.90 1.82 -14.07
CA THR A 281 -9.81 0.74 -15.05
C THR A 281 -9.67 -0.58 -14.31
N PHE A 282 -10.51 -1.54 -14.65
CA PHE A 282 -10.46 -2.90 -14.09
C PHE A 282 -9.50 -3.78 -14.88
N ASP A 283 -9.04 -4.86 -14.27
CA ASP A 283 -8.38 -5.96 -14.95
C ASP A 283 -9.39 -6.74 -15.81
N GLN A 284 -8.92 -7.74 -16.56
CA GLN A 284 -9.78 -8.52 -17.46
C GLN A 284 -10.91 -9.25 -16.71
N GLN A 285 -10.63 -9.77 -15.51
CA GLN A 285 -11.63 -10.49 -14.73
C GLN A 285 -12.65 -9.53 -14.08
N GLY A 286 -12.16 -8.43 -13.51
CA GLY A 286 -12.99 -7.38 -12.94
C GLY A 286 -13.87 -6.71 -13.99
N GLY A 287 -13.31 -6.40 -15.16
CA GLY A 287 -14.05 -5.85 -16.29
C GLY A 287 -15.16 -6.77 -16.79
N ALA A 288 -14.89 -8.07 -16.90
CA ALA A 288 -15.92 -9.06 -17.29
C ALA A 288 -17.04 -9.19 -16.24
N LYS A 289 -16.67 -9.20 -14.93
CA LYS A 289 -17.66 -9.20 -13.85
C LYS A 289 -18.48 -7.90 -13.83
N PHE A 290 -17.82 -6.75 -14.05
CA PHE A 290 -18.45 -5.44 -14.08
C PHE A 290 -19.43 -5.32 -15.25
N ALA A 291 -19.01 -5.76 -16.44
CA ALA A 291 -19.85 -5.82 -17.62
C ALA A 291 -21.10 -6.68 -17.40
N LYS A 292 -20.93 -7.88 -16.85
CA LYS A 292 -22.05 -8.78 -16.51
C LYS A 292 -22.99 -8.13 -15.50
N LEU A 293 -22.45 -7.61 -14.40
CA LEU A 293 -23.25 -7.01 -13.33
C LEU A 293 -24.04 -5.80 -13.81
N THR A 294 -23.42 -4.91 -14.62
CA THR A 294 -24.11 -3.74 -15.18
C THR A 294 -25.14 -4.13 -16.21
N SER A 295 -24.90 -5.16 -17.04
CA SER A 295 -25.88 -5.64 -18.04
C SER A 295 -27.13 -6.26 -17.39
N GLU A 296 -26.98 -7.00 -16.31
CA GLU A 296 -28.09 -7.64 -15.58
C GLU A 296 -28.90 -6.67 -14.71
N ASN A 297 -28.36 -5.46 -14.45
CA ASN A 297 -28.93 -4.52 -13.49
C ASN A 297 -29.07 -3.09 -14.02
N VAL A 298 -29.38 -2.95 -15.32
CA VAL A 298 -29.70 -1.65 -15.93
C VAL A 298 -30.88 -1.00 -15.21
N ASN A 299 -30.83 0.31 -15.03
CA ASN A 299 -31.79 1.14 -14.29
C ASN A 299 -31.86 0.87 -12.76
N LYS A 300 -30.93 0.11 -12.20
CA LYS A 300 -30.83 -0.06 -10.74
C LYS A 300 -29.71 0.79 -10.16
N PRO A 301 -29.87 1.28 -8.92
CA PRO A 301 -28.80 2.04 -8.25
C PRO A 301 -27.66 1.11 -7.84
N PHE A 302 -26.45 1.63 -8.01
CA PHE A 302 -25.21 0.92 -7.79
C PHE A 302 -24.30 1.72 -6.84
N ALA A 303 -24.13 1.23 -5.64
CA ALA A 303 -23.37 1.92 -4.61
C ALA A 303 -21.86 1.78 -4.83
N ILE A 304 -21.16 2.89 -4.77
CA ILE A 304 -19.70 3.00 -4.72
C ILE A 304 -19.35 3.26 -3.26
N ILE A 305 -18.67 2.30 -2.64
CA ILE A 305 -18.35 2.28 -1.22
C ILE A 305 -16.84 2.37 -1.06
N LEU A 306 -16.39 3.31 -0.26
CA LEU A 306 -14.97 3.49 0.09
C LEU A 306 -14.82 3.44 1.60
N ASP A 307 -13.97 2.54 2.09
CA ASP A 307 -13.68 2.36 3.51
C ASP A 307 -14.97 2.21 4.37
N GLY A 308 -15.93 1.43 3.85
CA GLY A 308 -17.20 1.17 4.52
C GLY A 308 -18.21 2.30 4.50
N LYS A 309 -17.96 3.37 3.72
CA LYS A 309 -18.89 4.50 3.55
C LYS A 309 -19.30 4.67 2.10
N VAL A 310 -20.56 4.95 1.85
CA VAL A 310 -21.07 5.24 0.51
C VAL A 310 -20.58 6.61 0.05
N LEU A 311 -19.85 6.63 -1.06
CA LEU A 311 -19.46 7.87 -1.75
C LEU A 311 -20.59 8.38 -2.65
N SER A 312 -21.15 7.48 -3.44
CA SER A 312 -22.26 7.78 -4.36
C SER A 312 -23.00 6.49 -4.71
N ALA A 313 -24.24 6.63 -5.16
CA ALA A 313 -25.07 5.51 -5.61
C ALA A 313 -25.81 5.89 -6.91
N PRO A 314 -25.08 6.03 -8.05
CA PRO A 314 -25.68 6.34 -9.32
C PRO A 314 -26.52 5.17 -9.87
N ASN A 315 -27.48 5.46 -10.74
CA ASN A 315 -28.14 4.43 -11.51
C ASN A 315 -27.24 3.95 -12.66
N ILE A 316 -27.33 2.67 -12.98
CA ILE A 316 -26.69 2.07 -14.15
C ILE A 316 -27.54 2.43 -15.37
N ASN A 317 -27.13 3.42 -16.17
CA ASN A 317 -27.91 3.88 -17.33
C ASN A 317 -27.80 2.89 -18.51
N GLU A 318 -26.62 2.29 -18.69
CA GLU A 318 -26.31 1.37 -19.79
C GLU A 318 -25.29 0.34 -19.35
N PRO A 319 -25.17 -0.81 -20.03
CA PRO A 319 -24.14 -1.80 -19.78
C PRO A 319 -22.73 -1.22 -20.00
N ILE A 320 -21.83 -1.35 -19.03
CA ILE A 320 -20.46 -0.85 -19.11
C ILE A 320 -19.55 -1.99 -19.51
N LEU A 321 -19.32 -2.16 -20.82
CA LEU A 321 -18.53 -3.27 -21.38
C LEU A 321 -17.02 -3.00 -21.45
N GLY A 322 -16.61 -1.73 -21.38
CA GLY A 322 -15.22 -1.30 -21.60
C GLY A 322 -14.28 -1.50 -20.42
N GLY A 323 -14.74 -2.05 -19.29
CA GLY A 323 -13.90 -2.23 -18.10
C GLY A 323 -13.39 -0.94 -17.47
N THR A 324 -13.97 0.21 -17.81
CA THR A 324 -13.66 1.54 -17.25
C THR A 324 -14.89 2.15 -16.62
N ALA A 325 -14.73 2.86 -15.52
CA ALA A 325 -15.81 3.58 -14.85
C ALA A 325 -15.30 4.92 -14.28
N GLN A 326 -16.21 5.81 -13.95
CA GLN A 326 -15.90 7.08 -13.30
C GLN A 326 -16.57 7.15 -11.94
N ILE A 327 -15.78 7.51 -10.93
CA ILE A 327 -16.25 7.75 -9.57
C ILE A 327 -16.45 9.26 -9.44
N SER A 328 -17.70 9.70 -9.26
CA SER A 328 -18.07 11.07 -8.92
C SER A 328 -18.51 11.15 -7.46
N GLY A 329 -18.25 12.27 -6.80
CA GLY A 329 -18.58 12.42 -5.38
C GLY A 329 -18.47 13.85 -4.87
N GLY A 330 -18.35 14.85 -5.78
CA GLY A 330 -18.11 16.24 -5.41
C GLY A 330 -16.67 16.47 -4.94
N PHE A 331 -15.71 15.81 -5.58
CA PHE A 331 -14.29 15.93 -5.28
C PHE A 331 -13.71 17.29 -5.71
N THR A 332 -12.74 17.77 -4.96
CA THR A 332 -11.77 18.76 -5.48
C THR A 332 -10.73 18.04 -6.32
N ILE A 333 -9.99 18.78 -7.16
CA ILE A 333 -8.90 18.21 -7.97
C ILE A 333 -7.88 17.49 -7.06
N GLU A 334 -7.56 18.08 -5.92
CA GLU A 334 -6.65 17.51 -4.93
C GLU A 334 -7.17 16.22 -4.31
N SER A 335 -8.44 16.21 -3.84
CA SER A 335 -9.02 15.01 -3.22
C SER A 335 -9.23 13.88 -4.24
N ALA A 336 -9.57 14.20 -5.50
CA ALA A 336 -9.66 13.21 -6.57
C ALA A 336 -8.28 12.63 -6.92
N ASN A 337 -7.23 13.46 -6.97
CA ASN A 337 -5.87 12.99 -7.19
C ASN A 337 -5.37 12.10 -6.05
N GLN A 338 -5.64 12.51 -4.81
CA GLN A 338 -5.33 11.71 -3.61
C GLN A 338 -6.00 10.33 -3.66
N LEU A 339 -7.30 10.31 -3.97
CA LEU A 339 -8.07 9.07 -4.11
C LEU A 339 -7.52 8.20 -5.25
N ALA A 340 -7.19 8.80 -6.39
CA ALA A 340 -6.60 8.09 -7.53
C ALA A 340 -5.26 7.43 -7.17
N ILE A 341 -4.38 8.13 -6.43
CA ILE A 341 -3.12 7.59 -5.94
C ILE A 341 -3.39 6.40 -5.00
N ASN A 342 -4.31 6.55 -4.04
CA ASN A 342 -4.64 5.51 -3.08
C ASN A 342 -5.21 4.27 -3.76
N LEU A 343 -6.13 4.44 -4.72
CA LEU A 343 -6.72 3.32 -5.48
C LEU A 343 -5.69 2.64 -6.38
N ARG A 344 -4.82 3.40 -7.05
CA ARG A 344 -3.77 2.87 -7.92
C ARG A 344 -2.70 2.10 -7.14
N SER A 345 -2.36 2.56 -5.93
CA SER A 345 -1.42 1.86 -5.05
C SER A 345 -1.99 0.57 -4.46
N GLY A 346 -3.30 0.42 -4.48
CA GLY A 346 -4.05 -0.70 -3.92
C GLY A 346 -4.61 -0.41 -2.54
N ALA A 347 -5.61 -1.18 -2.14
CA ALA A 347 -6.17 -1.11 -0.81
C ALA A 347 -5.20 -1.69 0.22
N LEU A 348 -5.10 -1.04 1.38
CA LEU A 348 -4.43 -1.65 2.53
C LEU A 348 -5.31 -2.80 3.05
N PRO A 349 -4.76 -3.99 3.23
CA PRO A 349 -5.50 -5.14 3.73
C PRO A 349 -5.93 -4.98 5.19
N VAL A 350 -5.30 -4.04 5.89
CA VAL A 350 -5.52 -3.75 7.31
C VAL A 350 -5.30 -2.26 7.55
N GLU A 351 -6.05 -1.70 8.49
CA GLU A 351 -5.84 -0.33 8.95
C GLU A 351 -4.49 -0.22 9.68
N LEU A 352 -3.70 0.77 9.30
CA LEU A 352 -2.41 1.06 9.91
C LEU A 352 -2.55 2.27 10.81
N LYS A 353 -2.30 2.09 12.12
CA LYS A 353 -2.32 3.15 13.12
C LYS A 353 -0.92 3.66 13.37
N VAL A 354 -0.74 4.98 13.41
CA VAL A 354 0.52 5.61 13.79
C VAL A 354 0.70 5.44 15.30
N VAL A 355 1.73 4.68 15.70
CA VAL A 355 2.07 4.46 17.12
C VAL A 355 3.16 5.42 17.58
N GLU A 356 4.13 5.68 16.70
CA GLU A 356 5.24 6.58 16.99
C GLU A 356 5.54 7.44 15.76
N GLU A 357 5.84 8.70 16.01
CA GLU A 357 6.26 9.63 14.99
C GLU A 357 7.45 10.44 15.53
N ARG A 358 8.52 10.48 14.75
CA ARG A 358 9.67 11.33 14.98
C ARG A 358 9.98 12.09 13.70
N THR A 359 9.96 13.40 13.77
CA THR A 359 10.34 14.25 12.65
C THR A 359 11.64 14.96 12.99
N VAL A 360 12.64 14.80 12.11
CA VAL A 360 13.90 15.52 12.20
C VAL A 360 13.82 16.70 11.24
N GLY A 361 13.91 17.90 11.80
CA GLY A 361 13.92 19.12 10.98
C GLY A 361 15.14 19.16 10.07
N PRO A 362 15.02 19.67 8.84
CA PRO A 362 16.14 19.75 7.88
C PRO A 362 17.27 20.64 8.42
N ASP A 363 16.97 21.59 9.29
CA ASP A 363 17.97 22.50 9.87
C ASP A 363 18.99 21.79 10.77
N LEU A 364 18.54 20.77 11.53
CA LEU A 364 19.43 19.96 12.38
C LEU A 364 20.38 19.12 11.55
N GLY A 365 19.91 18.56 10.43
CA GLY A 365 20.74 17.83 9.49
C GLY A 365 21.76 18.71 8.82
N ALA A 366 21.36 19.89 8.33
CA ALA A 366 22.25 20.87 7.71
C ALA A 366 23.35 21.35 8.66
N GLU A 367 23.02 21.59 9.94
CA GLU A 367 24.01 21.98 10.96
C GLU A 367 25.01 20.83 11.22
N SER A 368 24.54 19.60 11.30
CA SER A 368 25.39 18.40 11.48
C SER A 368 26.34 18.21 10.31
N ILE A 369 25.87 18.35 9.06
CA ILE A 369 26.70 18.30 7.85
C ILE A 369 27.75 19.42 7.88
N ARG A 370 27.36 20.64 8.19
CA ARG A 370 28.28 21.79 8.25
C ARG A 370 29.40 21.58 9.29
N LYS A 371 29.03 21.15 10.51
CA LYS A 371 30.01 20.86 11.57
C LYS A 371 30.93 19.70 11.18
N GLY A 372 30.36 18.63 10.61
CA GLY A 372 31.14 17.49 10.11
C GLY A 372 32.10 17.87 9.00
N LEU A 373 31.68 18.71 8.03
CA LEU A 373 32.53 19.21 6.95
C LEU A 373 33.68 20.07 7.48
N ILE A 374 33.42 20.96 8.43
CA ILE A 374 34.47 21.78 9.06
C ILE A 374 35.49 20.89 9.77
N ALA A 375 35.02 19.91 10.57
CA ALA A 375 35.88 18.98 11.27
C ALA A 375 36.74 18.15 10.29
N PHE A 376 36.12 17.69 9.19
CA PHE A 376 36.81 16.96 8.11
C PHE A 376 37.91 17.84 7.45
N MET A 377 37.60 19.08 7.08
CA MET A 377 38.55 20.00 6.46
C MET A 377 39.73 20.31 7.41
N VAL A 378 39.45 20.58 8.69
CA VAL A 378 40.50 20.84 9.69
C VAL A 378 41.38 19.61 9.90
N GLY A 379 40.78 18.42 10.07
CA GLY A 379 41.52 17.18 10.28
C GLY A 379 42.35 16.79 9.06
N THR A 380 41.80 16.86 7.85
CA THR A 380 42.51 16.58 6.60
C THR A 380 43.61 17.61 6.36
N GLY A 381 43.37 18.90 6.61
CA GLY A 381 44.34 19.96 6.50
C GLY A 381 45.53 19.78 7.47
N ALA A 382 45.25 19.44 8.73
CA ALA A 382 46.29 19.12 9.71
C ALA A 382 47.14 17.89 9.30
N LEU A 383 46.47 16.84 8.78
CA LEU A 383 47.16 15.65 8.28
C LEU A 383 48.05 15.98 7.08
N MET A 384 47.55 16.76 6.13
CA MET A 384 48.35 17.20 4.96
C MET A 384 49.56 18.04 5.39
N ALA A 385 49.35 19.00 6.32
CA ALA A 385 50.45 19.82 6.86
C ALA A 385 51.51 18.96 7.55
N PHE A 386 51.11 17.99 8.35
CA PHE A 386 52.00 17.04 9.01
C PHE A 386 52.82 16.22 7.99
N MET A 387 52.13 15.68 6.95
CA MET A 387 52.81 14.89 5.92
C MET A 387 53.81 15.69 5.10
N ILE A 388 53.47 16.93 4.76
CA ILE A 388 54.41 17.83 4.05
C ILE A 388 55.61 18.18 4.95
N ALA A 389 55.37 18.49 6.22
CA ALA A 389 56.45 18.86 7.17
C ALA A 389 57.39 17.68 7.44
N THR A 390 56.86 16.44 7.53
CA THR A 390 57.67 15.25 7.87
C THR A 390 58.39 14.67 6.64
N TYR A 391 57.72 14.60 5.48
CA TYR A 391 58.21 13.90 4.28
C TYR A 391 58.61 14.85 3.14
N GLY A 392 58.48 16.18 3.30
CA GLY A 392 58.83 17.16 2.30
C GLY A 392 58.14 16.91 0.95
N ARG A 393 58.92 16.80 -0.14
CA ARG A 393 58.42 16.58 -1.50
C ARG A 393 57.55 15.29 -1.64
N PHE A 394 57.92 14.21 -0.93
CA PHE A 394 57.13 12.97 -0.95
C PHE A 394 55.81 13.13 -0.24
N GLY A 395 55.73 14.02 0.76
CA GLY A 395 54.47 14.38 1.42
C GLY A 395 53.46 15.02 0.47
N ILE A 396 53.93 15.82 -0.51
CA ILE A 396 53.04 16.41 -1.53
C ILE A 396 52.41 15.32 -2.41
N TYR A 397 53.19 14.33 -2.86
CA TYR A 397 52.65 13.21 -3.64
C TYR A 397 51.61 12.40 -2.85
N ALA A 398 51.88 12.19 -1.58
CA ALA A 398 50.96 11.49 -0.70
C ALA A 398 49.66 12.30 -0.46
N CYS A 399 49.72 13.63 -0.33
CA CYS A 399 48.57 14.51 -0.25
C CYS A 399 47.71 14.45 -1.52
N VAL A 400 48.31 14.44 -2.70
CA VAL A 400 47.58 14.26 -3.98
C VAL A 400 46.86 12.91 -3.99
N GLY A 401 47.57 11.84 -3.57
CA GLY A 401 46.93 10.51 -3.46
C GLY A 401 45.74 10.50 -2.50
N LEU A 402 45.84 11.19 -1.35
CA LEU A 402 44.74 11.32 -0.37
C LEU A 402 43.54 12.04 -0.96
N VAL A 403 43.74 13.15 -1.68
CA VAL A 403 42.66 13.90 -2.34
C VAL A 403 41.96 13.04 -3.40
N VAL A 404 42.73 12.38 -4.27
CA VAL A 404 42.21 11.49 -5.31
C VAL A 404 41.39 10.35 -4.68
N ASN A 405 41.90 9.72 -3.61
CA ASN A 405 41.22 8.65 -2.91
C ASN A 405 39.89 9.12 -2.30
N THR A 406 39.89 10.30 -1.66
CA THR A 406 38.67 10.91 -1.12
C THR A 406 37.63 11.16 -2.21
N LEU A 407 38.05 11.71 -3.36
CA LEU A 407 37.16 11.95 -4.50
C LEU A 407 36.61 10.63 -5.09
N MET A 408 37.45 9.60 -5.15
CA MET A 408 37.01 8.26 -5.59
C MET A 408 35.93 7.67 -4.65
N ILE A 409 36.13 7.77 -3.33
CA ILE A 409 35.14 7.28 -2.33
C ILE A 409 33.82 8.01 -2.51
N LEU A 410 33.86 9.35 -2.62
CA LEU A 410 32.66 10.16 -2.86
C LEU A 410 31.95 9.79 -4.17
N GLY A 411 32.74 9.53 -5.23
CA GLY A 411 32.20 9.11 -6.52
C GLY A 411 31.53 7.74 -6.48
N VAL A 412 32.10 6.77 -5.79
CA VAL A 412 31.53 5.44 -5.61
C VAL A 412 30.25 5.49 -4.74
N MET A 413 30.22 6.37 -3.71
CA MET A 413 29.03 6.56 -2.89
C MET A 413 27.87 7.26 -3.62
N ALA A 414 28.15 7.96 -4.73
CA ALA A 414 27.16 8.67 -5.52
C ALA A 414 26.50 7.80 -6.61
N ILE A 415 27.12 6.66 -6.97
CA ILE A 415 26.61 5.68 -7.95
C ILE A 415 25.68 4.68 -7.28
#